data_36b73b45abadcc3b11b0ab8a285dfd40
#
_entry.id   36b73b45abadcc3b11b0ab8a285dfd40
#
_cell.length_a   1.000
_cell.length_b   1.000
_cell.length_c   1.000
_cell.angle_alpha   90.00
_cell.angle_beta   90.00
_cell.angle_gamma   90.00
#
_symmetry.space_group_name_H-M   'P 1'
#
loop_
_entity.id
_entity.type
_entity.pdbx_description
1 polymer ?
#
loop_
_entity_poly.entity_id
_entity_poly.type
_entity_poly.pdbx_seq_one_letter_code
_entity_poly.pdbx_strand_id
1 'polypeptide(L)'
;MIKKLRKFTNMTILCITSDDDLKVQLEENLKDSKELIFVNVHTNSDIIENNFDILLVDYCCEISLQVMEDMRVKKPHLPKIVILKDQIDKNIVNCINASAYSILSNPINYDDLKYSIVMALNQSKRVDKILLGEDIYYDSYRERFYNNSGAVEFTKYEFQVLKLLLDNHDKIIGYDEIKEKVWKEKKMSIFTMRNVINKIRNKTYYNIIKNNSTAGYQIDTVS
;
A
#
# COMPACT_ATOMS: atom_id res chain seq x y z
N MET A 1 -1.22 11.06 29.60
CA MET A 1 -0.03 10.29 29.15
C MET A 1 -0.44 9.47 27.93
N ILE A 2 -0.32 10.08 26.75
CA ILE A 2 -0.73 9.48 25.47
C ILE A 2 0.27 8.35 25.17
N LYS A 3 -0.22 7.11 25.09
CA LYS A 3 0.60 5.96 24.66
C LYS A 3 1.28 6.34 23.34
N LYS A 4 2.64 6.38 23.33
CA LYS A 4 3.45 6.59 22.15
C LYS A 4 2.81 5.88 20.96
N LEU A 5 2.43 6.65 19.97
CA LEU A 5 1.94 6.13 18.69
C LEU A 5 3.10 5.36 18.03
N ARG A 6 3.21 4.07 18.29
CA ARG A 6 4.23 3.15 17.73
C ARG A 6 4.22 3.05 16.19
N LYS A 7 3.43 3.87 15.51
CA LYS A 7 3.15 3.74 14.08
C LYS A 7 4.07 4.52 13.15
N PHE A 8 4.92 5.41 13.67
CA PHE A 8 5.81 6.22 12.84
C PHE A 8 7.15 5.53 12.49
N THR A 9 7.58 4.53 13.26
CA THR A 9 8.94 3.97 13.22
C THR A 9 9.28 3.15 11.98
N ASN A 10 8.31 2.85 11.09
CA ASN A 10 8.54 2.03 9.89
C ASN A 10 8.00 2.68 8.61
N MET A 11 7.94 4.00 8.57
CA MET A 11 7.30 4.72 7.47
C MET A 11 8.32 5.60 6.75
N THR A 12 8.29 5.54 5.44
CA THR A 12 9.04 6.43 4.56
C THR A 12 8.13 7.54 4.06
N ILE A 13 8.51 8.80 4.31
CA ILE A 13 7.78 9.99 3.88
C ILE A 13 8.58 10.67 2.78
N LEU A 14 7.97 10.87 1.63
CA LEU A 14 8.52 11.70 0.57
C LEU A 14 8.01 13.13 0.72
N CYS A 15 8.92 14.08 0.83
CA CYS A 15 8.61 15.51 0.93
C CYS A 15 9.06 16.24 -0.33
N ILE A 16 8.12 16.95 -0.94
CA ILE A 16 8.41 17.84 -2.06
C ILE A 16 8.34 19.28 -1.55
N THR A 17 9.49 19.91 -1.39
CA THR A 17 9.60 21.31 -0.99
C THR A 17 10.93 21.91 -1.43
N SER A 18 10.91 23.19 -1.73
CA SER A 18 12.10 24.01 -1.93
C SER A 18 12.41 24.93 -0.73
N ASP A 19 11.60 24.86 0.31
CA ASP A 19 11.72 25.69 1.51
C ASP A 19 12.64 24.98 2.53
N ASP A 20 13.83 25.53 2.74
CA ASP A 20 14.82 24.92 3.62
C ASP A 20 14.43 25.04 5.11
N ASP A 21 13.73 26.09 5.50
CA ASP A 21 13.22 26.24 6.86
C ASP A 21 12.15 25.18 7.15
N LEU A 22 11.27 24.90 6.17
CA LEU A 22 10.28 23.85 6.28
C LEU A 22 10.94 22.46 6.39
N LYS A 23 12.03 22.20 5.65
CA LYS A 23 12.77 20.94 5.74
C LYS A 23 13.28 20.72 7.16
N VAL A 24 13.96 21.71 7.74
CA VAL A 24 14.49 21.63 9.11
C VAL A 24 13.37 21.33 10.11
N GLN A 25 12.25 22.04 10.01
CA GLN A 25 11.11 21.86 10.90
C GLN A 25 10.48 20.48 10.76
N LEU A 26 10.37 19.93 9.53
CA LEU A 26 9.86 18.59 9.29
C LEU A 26 10.79 17.51 9.86
N GLU A 27 12.11 17.67 9.70
CA GLU A 27 13.10 16.74 10.28
C GLU A 27 12.99 16.68 11.81
N GLU A 28 12.87 17.83 12.47
CA GLU A 28 12.72 17.88 13.91
C GLU A 28 11.43 17.22 14.42
N ASN A 29 10.32 17.46 13.72
CA ASN A 29 9.00 17.02 14.17
C ASN A 29 8.63 15.60 13.72
N LEU A 30 9.23 15.07 12.65
CA LEU A 30 8.98 13.74 12.10
C LEU A 30 10.16 12.78 12.30
N LYS A 31 11.09 13.10 13.20
CA LYS A 31 12.28 12.27 13.52
C LYS A 31 12.00 10.82 13.91
N ASP A 32 10.78 10.51 14.31
CA ASP A 32 10.34 9.15 14.64
C ASP A 32 9.94 8.33 13.38
N SER A 33 9.96 8.92 12.17
CA SER A 33 9.77 8.21 10.91
C SER A 33 11.00 7.34 10.59
N LYS A 34 10.81 6.29 9.81
CA LYS A 34 11.91 5.43 9.33
C LYS A 34 12.86 6.22 8.43
N GLU A 35 12.30 7.00 7.55
CA GLU A 35 13.03 7.77 6.57
C GLU A 35 12.20 8.97 6.10
N LEU A 36 12.85 10.11 6.00
CA LEU A 36 12.28 11.33 5.45
C LEU A 36 13.11 11.72 4.23
N ILE A 37 12.53 11.62 3.04
CA ILE A 37 13.20 11.86 1.78
C ILE A 37 12.75 13.23 1.25
N PHE A 38 13.69 14.15 1.06
CA PHE A 38 13.40 15.44 0.45
C PHE A 38 13.76 15.45 -1.02
N VAL A 39 12.83 15.92 -1.83
CA VAL A 39 13.03 16.12 -3.27
C VAL A 39 12.72 17.57 -3.61
N ASN A 40 13.62 18.15 -4.37
CA ASN A 40 13.40 19.50 -4.93
C ASN A 40 12.46 19.38 -6.14
N VAL A 41 11.53 20.31 -6.25
CA VAL A 41 10.46 20.36 -7.26
C VAL A 41 10.96 20.27 -8.72
N HIS A 42 12.26 20.54 -8.95
CA HIS A 42 12.83 20.60 -10.29
C HIS A 42 13.32 19.25 -10.89
N THR A 43 13.20 18.13 -10.14
CA THR A 43 13.69 16.81 -10.57
C THR A 43 12.57 15.77 -10.58
N ASN A 44 11.74 15.78 -11.63
CA ASN A 44 10.50 14.99 -11.68
C ASN A 44 10.64 13.49 -12.00
N SER A 45 11.75 13.01 -12.60
CA SER A 45 11.79 11.65 -13.14
C SER A 45 12.00 10.55 -12.09
N ASP A 46 12.73 10.81 -11.02
CA ASP A 46 13.19 9.77 -10.08
C ASP A 46 12.24 9.56 -8.90
N ILE A 47 11.28 10.46 -8.71
CA ILE A 47 10.35 10.43 -7.57
C ILE A 47 9.39 9.24 -7.65
N ILE A 48 9.05 8.78 -8.84
CA ILE A 48 7.95 7.85 -9.07
C ILE A 48 8.37 6.40 -8.80
N GLU A 49 9.65 6.09 -8.90
CA GLU A 49 10.17 4.72 -8.77
C GLU A 49 10.44 4.30 -7.32
N ASN A 50 10.58 5.26 -6.41
CA ASN A 50 10.87 4.96 -5.01
C ASN A 50 9.64 4.47 -4.23
N ASN A 51 9.85 3.55 -3.31
CA ASN A 51 8.82 3.08 -2.38
C ASN A 51 8.75 4.01 -1.18
N PHE A 52 7.61 4.69 -1.03
CA PHE A 52 7.28 5.53 0.12
C PHE A 52 5.80 5.39 0.47
N ASP A 53 5.46 5.69 1.73
CA ASP A 53 4.13 5.44 2.29
C ASP A 53 3.21 6.66 2.21
N ILE A 54 3.80 7.87 2.20
CA ILE A 54 3.07 9.15 2.15
C ILE A 54 3.84 10.14 1.29
N LEU A 55 3.09 10.95 0.55
CA LEU A 55 3.57 12.11 -0.16
C LEU A 55 3.17 13.39 0.61
N LEU A 56 4.16 14.15 1.04
CA LEU A 56 3.98 15.48 1.62
C LEU A 56 4.39 16.54 0.59
N VAL A 57 3.51 17.44 0.25
CA VAL A 57 3.72 18.43 -0.82
C VAL A 57 3.59 19.84 -0.27
N ASP A 58 4.68 20.58 -0.33
CA ASP A 58 4.63 22.03 -0.17
C ASP A 58 4.10 22.63 -1.49
N TYR A 59 2.87 23.13 -1.45
CA TYR A 59 2.22 23.70 -2.63
C TYR A 59 2.70 25.13 -2.88
N CYS A 60 3.81 25.25 -3.59
CA CYS A 60 4.43 26.54 -3.90
C CYS A 60 4.27 26.95 -5.38
N CYS A 61 3.89 26.03 -6.28
CA CYS A 61 3.83 26.30 -7.72
C CYS A 61 3.03 25.23 -8.50
N GLU A 62 2.83 25.47 -9.81
CA GLU A 62 2.13 24.55 -10.73
C GLU A 62 2.80 23.17 -10.83
N ILE A 63 4.12 23.10 -10.63
CA ILE A 63 4.86 21.84 -10.64
C ILE A 63 4.41 20.90 -9.51
N SER A 64 4.12 21.46 -8.33
CA SER A 64 3.58 20.69 -7.19
C SER A 64 2.24 20.05 -7.54
N LEU A 65 1.38 20.75 -8.27
CA LEU A 65 0.10 20.22 -8.76
C LEU A 65 0.32 19.11 -9.79
N GLN A 66 1.21 19.30 -10.74
CA GLN A 66 1.52 18.30 -11.76
C GLN A 66 2.02 16.99 -11.13
N VAL A 67 2.92 17.06 -10.15
CA VAL A 67 3.38 15.87 -9.42
C VAL A 67 2.22 15.16 -8.71
N MET A 68 1.32 15.91 -8.10
CA MET A 68 0.14 15.33 -7.44
C MET A 68 -0.79 14.63 -8.42
N GLU A 69 -1.00 15.19 -9.60
CA GLU A 69 -1.82 14.58 -10.66
C GLU A 69 -1.16 13.33 -11.24
N ASP A 70 0.14 13.36 -11.51
CA ASP A 70 0.90 12.20 -11.96
C ASP A 70 0.82 11.06 -10.92
N MET A 71 0.96 11.39 -9.65
CA MET A 71 0.83 10.42 -8.56
C MET A 71 -0.60 9.90 -8.39
N ARG A 72 -1.62 10.68 -8.74
CA ARG A 72 -3.01 10.22 -8.75
C ARG A 72 -3.21 9.09 -9.77
N VAL A 73 -2.53 9.16 -10.90
CA VAL A 73 -2.62 8.13 -11.96
C VAL A 73 -1.74 6.93 -11.65
N LYS A 74 -0.48 7.15 -11.27
CA LYS A 74 0.52 6.09 -11.10
C LYS A 74 0.43 5.37 -9.75
N LYS A 75 0.07 6.09 -8.68
CA LYS A 75 -0.08 5.56 -7.31
C LYS A 75 -1.39 6.09 -6.71
N PRO A 76 -2.58 5.65 -7.18
CA PRO A 76 -3.87 6.21 -6.79
C PRO A 76 -4.17 6.08 -5.30
N HIS A 77 -3.61 5.07 -4.65
CA HIS A 77 -3.83 4.81 -3.21
C HIS A 77 -2.83 5.51 -2.29
N LEU A 78 -1.83 6.18 -2.86
CA LEU A 78 -0.84 6.91 -2.09
C LEU A 78 -1.48 8.15 -1.44
N PRO A 79 -1.48 8.25 -0.10
CA PRO A 79 -1.99 9.45 0.57
C PRO A 79 -1.09 10.65 0.27
N LYS A 80 -1.72 11.76 -0.07
CA LYS A 80 -1.09 13.05 -0.36
C LYS A 80 -1.54 14.05 0.67
N ILE A 81 -0.61 14.61 1.44
CA ILE A 81 -0.86 15.70 2.38
C ILE A 81 -0.23 16.96 1.81
N VAL A 82 -1.01 18.02 1.72
CA VAL A 82 -0.59 19.28 1.11
C VAL A 82 -0.43 20.35 2.16
N ILE A 83 0.65 21.11 2.08
CA ILE A 83 0.92 22.29 2.89
C ILE A 83 0.72 23.52 2.00
N LEU A 84 -0.22 24.39 2.36
CA LEU A 84 -0.47 25.64 1.65
C LEU A 84 0.15 26.81 2.42
N LYS A 85 0.90 27.67 1.73
CA LYS A 85 1.40 28.94 2.30
C LYS A 85 0.28 29.95 2.46
N ASP A 86 -0.63 30.00 1.47
CA ASP A 86 -1.76 30.92 1.46
C ASP A 86 -3.08 30.15 1.27
N GLN A 87 -4.10 30.52 2.02
CA GLN A 87 -5.45 29.99 1.88
C GLN A 87 -6.19 30.66 0.70
N ILE A 88 -5.80 30.32 -0.52
CA ILE A 88 -6.52 30.77 -1.70
C ILE A 88 -7.47 29.66 -2.14
N ASP A 89 -8.76 29.92 -2.21
CA ASP A 89 -9.80 28.95 -2.57
C ASP A 89 -9.49 28.16 -3.84
N LYS A 90 -8.91 28.79 -4.85
CA LYS A 90 -8.49 28.13 -6.10
C LYS A 90 -7.46 27.03 -5.85
N ASN A 91 -6.49 27.25 -4.98
CA ASN A 91 -5.44 26.28 -4.67
C ASN A 91 -6.02 25.09 -3.90
N ILE A 92 -6.97 25.33 -2.99
CA ILE A 92 -7.68 24.30 -2.25
C ILE A 92 -8.43 23.38 -3.22
N VAL A 93 -9.18 23.97 -4.16
CA VAL A 93 -9.93 23.20 -5.18
C VAL A 93 -9.00 22.35 -6.03
N ASN A 94 -7.86 22.88 -6.47
CA ASN A 94 -6.87 22.14 -7.23
C ASN A 94 -6.31 20.95 -6.44
N CYS A 95 -6.00 21.14 -5.15
CA CYS A 95 -5.53 20.06 -4.27
C CYS A 95 -6.59 18.95 -4.09
N ILE A 96 -7.86 19.31 -3.93
CA ILE A 96 -8.98 18.36 -3.84
C ILE A 96 -9.09 17.57 -5.15
N ASN A 97 -9.06 18.24 -6.30
CA ASN A 97 -9.12 17.59 -7.61
C ASN A 97 -7.95 16.64 -7.86
N ALA A 98 -6.76 16.98 -7.35
CA ALA A 98 -5.58 16.10 -7.39
C ALA A 98 -5.61 14.99 -6.31
N SER A 99 -6.74 14.80 -5.63
CA SER A 99 -6.96 13.78 -4.58
C SER A 99 -6.05 13.95 -3.37
N ALA A 100 -5.87 15.18 -2.89
CA ALA A 100 -5.24 15.43 -1.59
C ALA A 100 -6.07 14.78 -0.49
N TYR A 101 -5.39 14.05 0.40
CA TYR A 101 -6.03 13.45 1.58
C TYR A 101 -6.31 14.49 2.67
N SER A 102 -5.36 15.39 2.89
CA SER A 102 -5.45 16.48 3.87
C SER A 102 -4.73 17.70 3.33
N ILE A 103 -5.22 18.88 3.72
CA ILE A 103 -4.64 20.16 3.38
C ILE A 103 -4.38 20.91 4.69
N LEU A 104 -3.15 21.30 4.91
CA LEU A 104 -2.69 22.05 6.09
C LEU A 104 -2.23 23.43 5.69
N SER A 105 -2.51 24.43 6.52
CA SER A 105 -2.06 25.81 6.29
C SER A 105 -0.75 26.09 7.01
N ASN A 106 0.11 26.90 6.42
CA ASN A 106 1.27 27.44 7.10
C ASN A 106 0.84 28.69 7.95
N PRO A 107 1.27 28.84 9.22
CA PRO A 107 2.22 27.98 9.95
C PRO A 107 1.60 26.62 10.30
N ILE A 108 2.41 25.56 10.16
CA ILE A 108 1.93 24.20 10.36
C ILE A 108 1.76 23.91 11.84
N ASN A 109 0.60 23.39 12.22
CA ASN A 109 0.45 22.67 13.48
C ASN A 109 0.99 21.24 13.30
N TYR A 110 2.12 20.92 13.90
CA TYR A 110 2.77 19.61 13.74
C TYR A 110 2.01 18.45 14.36
N ASP A 111 1.16 18.69 15.36
CA ASP A 111 0.28 17.66 15.89
C ASP A 111 -0.83 17.32 14.87
N ASP A 112 -1.39 18.33 14.20
CA ASP A 112 -2.36 18.12 13.12
C ASP A 112 -1.73 17.40 11.94
N LEU A 113 -0.48 17.72 11.59
CA LEU A 113 0.27 16.99 10.57
C LEU A 113 0.44 15.50 10.97
N LYS A 114 0.86 15.21 12.19
CA LYS A 114 1.00 13.84 12.70
C LYS A 114 -0.33 13.08 12.68
N TYR A 115 -1.42 13.71 13.09
CA TYR A 115 -2.75 13.11 13.02
C TYR A 115 -3.18 12.85 11.57
N SER A 116 -2.97 13.80 10.68
CA SER A 116 -3.26 13.63 9.23
C SER A 116 -2.48 12.47 8.64
N ILE A 117 -1.20 12.33 8.97
CA ILE A 117 -0.36 11.20 8.55
C ILE A 117 -0.93 9.87 9.05
N VAL A 118 -1.25 9.76 10.35
CA VAL A 118 -1.81 8.52 10.92
C VAL A 118 -3.15 8.17 10.31
N MET A 119 -4.02 9.14 10.11
CA MET A 119 -5.33 8.94 9.51
C MET A 119 -5.21 8.52 8.04
N ALA A 120 -4.34 9.18 7.28
CA ALA A 120 -4.08 8.88 5.88
C ALA A 120 -3.58 7.43 5.70
N LEU A 121 -2.63 7.00 6.52
CA LEU A 121 -2.14 5.62 6.52
C LEU A 121 -3.21 4.60 6.92
N ASN A 122 -4.07 4.93 7.87
CA ASN A 122 -5.15 4.03 8.26
C ASN A 122 -6.21 3.90 7.16
N GLN A 123 -6.40 4.94 6.35
CA GLN A 123 -7.32 4.91 5.21
C GLN A 123 -6.70 4.19 4.01
N SER A 124 -5.46 4.46 3.66
CA SER A 124 -4.75 3.74 2.60
C SER A 124 -4.69 2.24 2.89
N LYS A 125 -4.51 1.86 4.16
CA LYS A 125 -4.57 0.45 4.60
C LYS A 125 -5.94 -0.22 4.40
N ARG A 126 -7.03 0.54 4.32
CA ARG A 126 -8.35 -0.02 3.98
C ARG A 126 -8.48 -0.34 2.50
N VAL A 127 -7.70 0.33 1.65
CA VAL A 127 -7.67 0.12 0.20
C VAL A 127 -6.74 -1.03 -0.19
N ASP A 128 -5.77 -1.38 0.66
CA ASP A 128 -4.87 -2.52 0.45
C ASP A 128 -5.51 -3.91 0.72
N LYS A 129 -6.83 -3.94 0.89
CA LYS A 129 -7.58 -5.18 1.04
C LYS A 129 -8.03 -5.68 -0.32
N ILE A 130 -7.46 -6.80 -0.73
CA ILE A 130 -7.91 -7.52 -1.92
C ILE A 130 -9.03 -8.47 -1.50
N LEU A 131 -10.25 -8.21 -1.97
CA LEU A 131 -11.39 -9.08 -1.73
C LEU A 131 -11.28 -10.33 -2.60
N LEU A 132 -11.45 -11.48 -1.96
CA LEU A 132 -11.34 -12.79 -2.60
C LEU A 132 -12.69 -13.53 -2.68
N GLY A 133 -13.80 -12.83 -2.39
CA GLY A 133 -15.15 -13.41 -2.29
C GLY A 133 -15.46 -13.99 -0.91
N GLU A 134 -16.75 -14.31 -0.65
CA GLU A 134 -17.25 -14.98 0.56
C GLU A 134 -16.61 -14.52 1.89
N ASP A 135 -16.47 -13.21 2.07
CA ASP A 135 -15.93 -12.60 3.30
C ASP A 135 -14.42 -12.80 3.55
N ILE A 136 -13.68 -13.35 2.58
CA ILE A 136 -12.21 -13.45 2.66
C ILE A 136 -11.57 -12.25 1.98
N TYR A 137 -10.60 -11.66 2.66
CA TYR A 137 -9.74 -10.63 2.07
C TYR A 137 -8.28 -10.82 2.47
N TYR A 138 -7.40 -10.39 1.59
CA TYR A 138 -5.97 -10.28 1.85
C TYR A 138 -5.62 -8.83 2.21
N ASP A 139 -4.98 -8.64 3.37
CA ASP A 139 -4.41 -7.36 3.79
C ASP A 139 -2.93 -7.35 3.35
N SER A 140 -2.64 -6.61 2.27
CA SER A 140 -1.30 -6.55 1.68
C SER A 140 -0.27 -5.87 2.59
N TYR A 141 -0.71 -4.98 3.47
CA TYR A 141 0.17 -4.34 4.44
C TYR A 141 0.61 -5.27 5.57
N ARG A 142 -0.34 -6.11 6.07
CA ARG A 142 -0.04 -7.08 7.12
C ARG A 142 0.44 -8.41 6.57
N GLU A 143 0.37 -8.58 5.25
CA GLU A 143 0.62 -9.84 4.55
C GLU A 143 -0.15 -11.02 5.15
N ARG A 144 -1.46 -10.80 5.43
CA ARG A 144 -2.33 -11.79 6.07
C ARG A 144 -3.69 -11.84 5.42
N PHE A 145 -4.26 -13.03 5.47
CA PHE A 145 -5.65 -13.26 5.08
C PHE A 145 -6.56 -13.16 6.30
N TYR A 146 -7.73 -12.61 6.08
CA TYR A 146 -8.75 -12.42 7.10
C TYR A 146 -10.10 -12.89 6.58
N ASN A 147 -10.94 -13.33 7.51
CA ASN A 147 -12.37 -13.52 7.32
C ASN A 147 -13.15 -12.74 8.40
N ASN A 148 -14.47 -12.91 8.45
CA ASN A 148 -15.31 -12.26 9.45
C ASN A 148 -14.97 -12.63 10.90
N SER A 149 -14.34 -13.78 11.12
CA SER A 149 -13.91 -14.26 12.45
C SER A 149 -12.52 -13.80 12.86
N GLY A 150 -11.73 -13.22 11.94
CA GLY A 150 -10.39 -12.72 12.20
C GLY A 150 -9.33 -13.21 11.22
N ALA A 151 -8.07 -13.26 11.64
CA ALA A 151 -6.97 -13.72 10.81
C ALA A 151 -7.06 -15.23 10.54
N VAL A 152 -6.92 -15.61 9.27
CA VAL A 152 -6.88 -17.02 8.86
C VAL A 152 -5.44 -17.51 8.91
N GLU A 153 -5.18 -18.52 9.74
CA GLU A 153 -3.84 -19.08 9.91
C GLU A 153 -3.54 -20.13 8.84
N PHE A 154 -2.53 -19.83 8.03
CA PHE A 154 -2.02 -20.73 6.99
C PHE A 154 -0.64 -21.26 7.36
N THR A 155 -0.37 -22.51 6.96
CA THR A 155 1.01 -23.01 6.99
C THR A 155 1.85 -22.30 5.93
N LYS A 156 3.18 -22.40 6.05
CA LYS A 156 4.12 -21.76 5.13
C LYS A 156 3.80 -22.05 3.65
N TYR A 157 3.52 -23.30 3.31
CA TYR A 157 3.24 -23.67 1.92
C TYR A 157 1.85 -23.25 1.46
N GLU A 158 0.86 -23.29 2.33
CA GLU A 158 -0.48 -22.77 2.03
C GLU A 158 -0.41 -21.28 1.72
N PHE A 159 0.28 -20.51 2.57
CA PHE A 159 0.46 -19.08 2.36
C PHE A 159 1.22 -18.78 1.05
N GLN A 160 2.32 -19.48 0.79
CA GLN A 160 3.12 -19.26 -0.42
C GLN A 160 2.34 -19.59 -1.71
N VAL A 161 1.50 -20.63 -1.70
CA VAL A 161 0.62 -20.94 -2.84
C VAL A 161 -0.41 -19.84 -3.03
N LEU A 162 -1.11 -19.44 -1.98
CA LEU A 162 -2.10 -18.35 -2.05
C LEU A 162 -1.48 -17.05 -2.55
N LYS A 163 -0.33 -16.67 -1.98
CA LYS A 163 0.37 -15.45 -2.37
C LYS A 163 0.81 -15.47 -3.84
N LEU A 164 1.37 -16.60 -4.30
CA LEU A 164 1.76 -16.77 -5.70
C LEU A 164 0.56 -16.62 -6.65
N LEU A 165 -0.58 -17.22 -6.32
CA LEU A 165 -1.79 -17.12 -7.14
C LEU A 165 -2.38 -15.70 -7.08
N LEU A 166 -2.34 -15.04 -5.92
CA LEU A 166 -2.82 -13.68 -5.74
C LEU A 166 -2.00 -12.66 -6.53
N ASP A 167 -0.68 -12.78 -6.50
CA ASP A 167 0.23 -11.90 -7.26
C ASP A 167 0.10 -12.08 -8.79
N ASN A 168 -0.59 -13.13 -9.21
CA ASN A 168 -0.86 -13.47 -10.60
C ASN A 168 -2.35 -13.79 -10.84
N HIS A 169 -3.23 -13.02 -10.21
CA HIS A 169 -4.69 -13.28 -10.22
C HIS A 169 -5.34 -13.20 -11.60
N ASP A 170 -4.70 -12.54 -12.54
CA ASP A 170 -5.14 -12.34 -13.93
C ASP A 170 -4.88 -13.56 -14.85
N LYS A 171 -4.12 -14.56 -14.37
CA LYS A 171 -3.73 -15.71 -15.20
C LYS A 171 -3.73 -17.04 -14.44
N ILE A 172 -3.74 -18.13 -15.22
CA ILE A 172 -3.58 -19.48 -14.70
C ILE A 172 -2.09 -19.76 -14.47
N ILE A 173 -1.74 -20.23 -13.28
CA ILE A 173 -0.37 -20.64 -12.94
C ILE A 173 -0.26 -22.17 -13.08
N GLY A 174 0.68 -22.60 -13.92
CA GLY A 174 0.91 -24.00 -14.21
C GLY A 174 1.45 -24.81 -13.02
N TYR A 175 1.18 -26.11 -13.01
CA TYR A 175 1.61 -26.99 -11.91
C TYR A 175 3.12 -26.97 -11.69
N ASP A 176 3.91 -26.93 -12.74
CA ASP A 176 5.38 -26.93 -12.63
C ASP A 176 5.91 -25.59 -12.15
N GLU A 177 5.30 -24.48 -12.56
CA GLU A 177 5.62 -23.15 -12.05
C GLU A 177 5.33 -23.04 -10.53
N ILE A 178 4.19 -23.57 -10.08
CA ILE A 178 3.86 -23.61 -8.66
C ILE A 178 4.88 -24.46 -7.88
N LYS A 179 5.27 -25.61 -8.41
CA LYS A 179 6.30 -26.47 -7.79
C LYS A 179 7.61 -25.72 -7.63
N GLU A 180 8.09 -25.11 -8.70
CA GLU A 180 9.37 -24.39 -8.73
C GLU A 180 9.39 -23.22 -7.75
N LYS A 181 8.38 -22.35 -7.81
CA LYS A 181 8.33 -21.13 -7.00
C LYS A 181 8.07 -21.38 -5.51
N VAL A 182 7.23 -22.37 -5.17
CA VAL A 182 6.82 -22.63 -3.79
C VAL A 182 7.73 -23.66 -3.10
N TRP A 183 8.13 -24.72 -3.78
CA TRP A 183 8.89 -25.84 -3.16
C TRP A 183 10.37 -25.85 -3.49
N LYS A 184 10.87 -24.97 -4.39
CA LYS A 184 12.30 -24.79 -4.69
C LYS A 184 13.01 -26.15 -4.87
N GLU A 185 12.91 -26.75 -6.03
CA GLU A 185 13.62 -27.99 -6.43
C GLU A 185 13.30 -29.28 -5.64
N LYS A 186 12.44 -29.23 -4.62
CA LYS A 186 12.02 -30.47 -3.96
C LYS A 186 11.14 -31.28 -4.90
N LYS A 187 11.47 -32.56 -5.06
CA LYS A 187 10.62 -33.56 -5.74
C LYS A 187 9.27 -33.62 -5.04
N MET A 188 8.32 -32.85 -5.53
CA MET A 188 6.99 -32.79 -4.97
C MET A 188 5.99 -33.43 -5.92
N SER A 189 5.14 -34.29 -5.37
CA SER A 189 4.07 -34.92 -6.14
C SER A 189 2.90 -33.98 -6.37
N ILE A 190 2.17 -34.15 -7.45
CA ILE A 190 0.93 -33.40 -7.69
C ILE A 190 -0.13 -33.66 -6.61
N PHE A 191 -0.09 -34.83 -5.96
CA PHE A 191 -0.97 -35.15 -4.83
C PHE A 191 -0.70 -34.25 -3.62
N THR A 192 0.57 -33.95 -3.33
CA THR A 192 0.94 -33.05 -2.25
C THR A 192 0.41 -31.64 -2.53
N MET A 193 0.54 -31.14 -3.77
CA MET A 193 -0.03 -29.84 -4.17
C MET A 193 -1.55 -29.83 -4.01
N ARG A 194 -2.25 -30.85 -4.50
CA ARG A 194 -3.71 -30.99 -4.34
C ARG A 194 -4.13 -30.98 -2.87
N ASN A 195 -3.36 -31.65 -2.00
CA ASN A 195 -3.62 -31.64 -0.56
C ASN A 195 -3.46 -30.24 0.04
N VAL A 196 -2.45 -29.46 -0.37
CA VAL A 196 -2.28 -28.07 0.06
C VAL A 196 -3.46 -27.21 -0.41
N ILE A 197 -3.85 -27.35 -1.68
CA ILE A 197 -5.02 -26.62 -2.23
C ILE A 197 -6.30 -26.97 -1.45
N ASN A 198 -6.54 -28.24 -1.15
CA ASN A 198 -7.71 -28.66 -0.39
C ASN A 198 -7.69 -28.12 1.05
N LYS A 199 -6.52 -28.06 1.69
CA LYS A 199 -6.39 -27.45 3.03
C LYS A 199 -6.68 -25.93 3.00
N ILE A 200 -6.25 -25.23 1.96
CA ILE A 200 -6.59 -23.82 1.75
C ILE A 200 -8.11 -23.66 1.61
N ARG A 201 -8.74 -24.46 0.75
CA ARG A 201 -10.21 -24.45 0.55
C ARG A 201 -10.99 -24.72 1.84
N ASN A 202 -10.53 -25.65 2.66
CA ASN A 202 -11.16 -25.97 3.93
C ASN A 202 -11.04 -24.84 4.97
N LYS A 203 -10.02 -24.01 4.87
CA LYS A 203 -9.82 -22.85 5.77
C LYS A 203 -10.51 -21.58 5.26
N THR A 204 -10.94 -21.59 4.02
CA THR A 204 -11.58 -20.47 3.34
C THR A 204 -12.92 -20.91 2.74
N TYR A 205 -13.00 -21.01 1.43
CA TYR A 205 -14.14 -21.56 0.71
C TYR A 205 -13.67 -22.30 -0.55
N TYR A 206 -14.51 -23.18 -1.09
CA TYR A 206 -14.10 -24.10 -2.14
C TYR A 206 -13.62 -23.42 -3.42
N ASN A 207 -14.30 -22.36 -3.85
CA ASN A 207 -14.03 -21.68 -5.12
C ASN A 207 -12.91 -20.65 -5.07
N ILE A 208 -12.28 -20.40 -3.91
CA ILE A 208 -11.17 -19.43 -3.80
C ILE A 208 -10.04 -19.74 -4.79
N ILE A 209 -9.82 -21.01 -5.08
CA ILE A 209 -8.84 -21.48 -6.07
C ILE A 209 -9.57 -22.33 -7.11
N LYS A 210 -9.66 -21.81 -8.32
CA LYS A 210 -10.20 -22.53 -9.47
C LYS A 210 -9.16 -23.46 -10.04
N ASN A 211 -9.56 -24.71 -10.33
CA ASN A 211 -8.73 -25.68 -11.02
C ASN A 211 -9.06 -25.66 -12.52
N ASN A 212 -8.09 -25.31 -13.34
CA ASN A 212 -8.18 -25.44 -14.79
C ASN A 212 -7.48 -26.76 -15.17
N SER A 213 -8.30 -27.81 -15.41
CA SER A 213 -7.81 -29.16 -15.72
C SER A 213 -6.80 -29.10 -16.87
N THR A 214 -5.65 -29.73 -16.67
CA THR A 214 -4.46 -29.73 -17.54
C THR A 214 -3.58 -28.50 -17.54
N ALA A 215 -4.08 -27.31 -17.14
CA ALA A 215 -3.34 -26.07 -17.19
C ALA A 215 -2.73 -25.64 -15.83
N GLY A 216 -3.50 -25.72 -14.73
CA GLY A 216 -3.02 -25.29 -13.42
C GLY A 216 -4.11 -24.74 -12.51
N TYR A 217 -3.74 -23.75 -11.67
CA TYR A 217 -4.63 -23.11 -10.72
C TYR A 217 -4.69 -21.59 -10.94
N GLN A 218 -5.82 -21.01 -10.59
CA GLN A 218 -6.06 -19.57 -10.57
C GLN A 218 -6.82 -19.19 -9.30
N ILE A 219 -6.52 -18.04 -8.73
CA ILE A 219 -7.30 -17.50 -7.63
C ILE A 219 -8.51 -16.74 -8.14
N ASP A 220 -9.63 -16.81 -7.41
CA ASP A 220 -10.82 -16.02 -7.71
C ASP A 220 -10.74 -14.68 -6.96
N THR A 221 -10.77 -13.57 -7.65
CA THR A 221 -10.81 -12.23 -7.06
C THR A 221 -12.14 -11.58 -7.44
N VAL A 222 -12.76 -10.92 -6.47
CA VAL A 222 -13.93 -10.08 -6.74
C VAL A 222 -13.41 -8.74 -7.28
N SER A 223 -13.64 -8.51 -8.56
CA SER A 223 -13.35 -7.25 -9.24
C SER A 223 -14.38 -6.17 -8.87
#